data_dd6b7693dfbbb56bfd118d5572afec0a
#
_entry.id   dd6b7693dfbbb56bfd118d5572afec0a
#
_cell.length_a   1.000
_cell.length_b   1.000
_cell.length_c   1.000
_cell.angle_alpha   90.00
_cell.angle_beta   90.00
_cell.angle_gamma   90.00
#
_symmetry.space_group_name_H-M   'P 1'
#
loop_
_entity.id
_entity.type
_entity.pdbx_description
1 polymer ?
#
loop_
_entity_poly.entity_id
_entity_poly.type
_entity_poly.pdbx_seq_one_letter_code
_entity_poly.pdbx_strand_id
1 'polypeptide(L)'
;MIDMPTNHPELNNRAQGWLNFLYQKATTPDDWSEDGSPNEWWDRISTAPMCAFPRFDLQESTYAIGLMADRTPAWREIYSEILDEIAERSITYWAAVDWLTQFGHDPDRKNYPEVWRGTLIPEEFWGEYDAPGWTANGVAPWGFHADPIGADGNLFFKGWLNLTQSMHTYVSGYDKWSSPFSVAGAYNARFEWTQHQLADHLHQQWAKTPMGPHCENTKAWPFCLSAAGLGLMMYDKIFDSNFHSSYSNWLSFTKDKYYGFNKNGSLEWVTMYFDEINDHHHRTVPTHGLAVSFYAKPQDPQFAELLYRGAINFLGWDNPSIPITNEFMPDPRMFALGLTMSKEFDDQITHERLRKYAEENFEPQFFGINDSQFGFWFNLGEKWPRGQLSALAMCAEVCEPEAWESLFNKPNLTKFYSPSIEGVDFPSLSIEK
;
A
#
# COMPACT_ATOMS: atom_id res chain seq x y z
N MET A 1 16.28 -11.15 32.50
CA MET A 1 15.65 -9.93 31.98
C MET A 1 16.73 -9.23 31.19
N ILE A 2 16.51 -9.10 29.88
CA ILE A 2 17.38 -8.26 29.07
C ILE A 2 16.96 -6.82 29.39
N ASP A 3 17.94 -6.00 29.81
CA ASP A 3 17.69 -4.55 29.92
C ASP A 3 17.32 -4.03 28.56
N MET A 4 16.03 -3.78 28.36
CA MET A 4 15.55 -3.10 27.15
C MET A 4 16.25 -1.73 27.09
N PRO A 5 16.73 -1.33 25.91
CA PRO A 5 17.31 -0.01 25.77
C PRO A 5 16.29 1.04 26.24
N THR A 6 16.58 1.71 27.32
CA THR A 6 15.69 2.69 27.98
C THR A 6 15.39 3.93 27.11
N ASN A 7 15.99 4.01 25.93
CA ASN A 7 15.87 5.15 25.01
C ASN A 7 14.91 4.92 23.84
N HIS A 8 14.25 3.76 23.78
CA HIS A 8 13.24 3.53 22.76
C HIS A 8 11.84 3.72 23.34
N PRO A 9 10.98 4.50 22.70
CA PRO A 9 9.60 4.64 23.14
C PRO A 9 8.90 3.27 23.11
N GLU A 10 8.13 2.99 24.15
CA GLU A 10 7.28 1.81 24.16
C GLU A 10 6.13 1.97 23.16
N LEU A 11 5.65 0.86 22.62
CA LEU A 11 4.39 0.86 21.89
C LEU A 11 3.25 1.16 22.86
N ASN A 12 2.34 2.04 22.47
CA ASN A 12 1.13 2.26 23.25
C ASN A 12 0.18 1.05 23.13
N ASN A 13 -0.81 0.98 23.98
CA ASN A 13 -1.75 -0.16 24.06
C ASN A 13 -2.48 -0.41 22.72
N ARG A 14 -2.80 0.64 21.95
CA ARG A 14 -3.45 0.51 20.65
C ARG A 14 -2.52 -0.13 19.63
N ALA A 15 -1.28 0.34 19.58
CA ALA A 15 -0.27 -0.24 18.68
C ALA A 15 0.02 -1.70 19.03
N GLN A 16 0.11 -2.04 20.32
CA GLN A 16 0.27 -3.43 20.76
C GLN A 16 -0.95 -4.29 20.39
N GLY A 17 -2.15 -3.79 20.62
CA GLY A 17 -3.39 -4.49 20.28
C GLY A 17 -3.54 -4.72 18.78
N TRP A 18 -3.23 -3.71 17.96
CA TRP A 18 -3.24 -3.85 16.51
C TRP A 18 -2.17 -4.84 16.03
N LEU A 19 -0.96 -4.74 16.56
CA LEU A 19 0.13 -5.68 16.23
C LEU A 19 -0.25 -7.12 16.57
N ASN A 20 -0.92 -7.33 17.70
CA ASN A 20 -1.41 -8.65 18.10
C ASN A 20 -2.43 -9.20 17.07
N PHE A 21 -3.37 -8.35 16.62
CA PHE A 21 -4.32 -8.74 15.59
C PHE A 21 -3.63 -9.05 14.25
N LEU A 22 -2.71 -8.20 13.81
CA LEU A 22 -1.97 -8.42 12.57
C LEU A 22 -1.09 -9.67 12.63
N TYR A 23 -0.45 -9.92 13.77
CA TYR A 23 0.32 -11.15 14.00
C TYR A 23 -0.55 -12.39 13.85
N GLN A 24 -1.73 -12.39 14.48
CA GLN A 24 -2.69 -13.48 14.34
C GLN A 24 -3.13 -13.67 12.88
N LYS A 25 -3.46 -12.58 12.18
CA LYS A 25 -3.82 -12.65 10.75
C LYS A 25 -2.69 -13.25 9.91
N ALA A 26 -1.47 -12.80 10.12
CA ALA A 26 -0.33 -13.19 9.33
C ALA A 26 0.10 -14.65 9.60
N THR A 27 0.08 -15.10 10.85
CA THR A 27 0.63 -16.40 11.24
C THR A 27 -0.40 -17.53 11.31
N THR A 28 -1.71 -17.24 11.30
CA THR A 28 -2.74 -18.28 11.29
C THR A 28 -2.81 -18.92 9.91
N PRO A 29 -2.61 -20.23 9.80
CA PRO A 29 -2.73 -20.95 8.53
C PRO A 29 -4.12 -20.81 7.93
N ASP A 30 -4.17 -20.53 6.62
CA ASP A 30 -5.39 -20.51 5.82
C ASP A 30 -5.09 -20.82 4.35
N ASP A 31 -6.12 -20.96 3.55
CA ASP A 31 -5.99 -21.36 2.16
C ASP A 31 -6.08 -20.13 1.24
N TRP A 32 -4.96 -19.79 0.62
CA TRP A 32 -4.81 -18.70 -0.34
C TRP A 32 -4.64 -19.22 -1.77
N SER A 33 -5.01 -20.49 -2.04
CA SER A 33 -5.01 -21.05 -3.39
C SER A 33 -6.11 -20.41 -4.26
N GLU A 34 -6.12 -20.74 -5.54
CA GLU A 34 -7.14 -20.27 -6.51
C GLU A 34 -8.56 -20.55 -6.04
N ASP A 35 -8.80 -21.74 -5.50
CA ASP A 35 -10.10 -22.18 -4.98
C ASP A 35 -10.21 -21.99 -3.45
N GLY A 36 -9.22 -21.38 -2.85
CA GLY A 36 -9.08 -21.27 -1.42
C GLY A 36 -9.97 -20.23 -0.77
N SER A 37 -10.05 -20.33 0.54
CA SER A 37 -10.80 -19.42 1.39
C SER A 37 -9.93 -18.91 2.51
N PRO A 38 -9.33 -17.73 2.36
CA PRO A 38 -8.64 -17.06 3.48
C PRO A 38 -9.60 -16.86 4.65
N ASN A 39 -9.05 -16.78 5.88
CA ASN A 39 -9.84 -16.48 7.06
C ASN A 39 -10.68 -15.22 6.89
N GLU A 40 -11.83 -15.17 7.57
CA GLU A 40 -12.83 -14.10 7.41
C GLU A 40 -12.35 -12.69 7.82
N TRP A 41 -11.28 -12.58 8.56
CA TRP A 41 -10.68 -11.28 8.94
C TRP A 41 -9.80 -10.64 7.86
N TRP A 42 -9.51 -11.35 6.75
CA TRP A 42 -8.89 -10.72 5.60
C TRP A 42 -9.92 -9.96 4.79
N ASP A 43 -9.56 -8.77 4.34
CA ASP A 43 -10.44 -7.97 3.50
C ASP A 43 -10.76 -8.72 2.20
N ARG A 44 -12.04 -9.01 2.02
CA ARG A 44 -12.58 -9.69 0.84
C ARG A 44 -13.48 -8.80 0.03
N ILE A 45 -13.46 -7.52 0.29
CA ILE A 45 -14.35 -6.60 -0.40
C ILE A 45 -13.88 -6.47 -1.82
N SER A 46 -14.50 -7.32 -2.54
CA SER A 46 -14.55 -7.28 -3.95
C SER A 46 -15.97 -6.90 -4.31
N THR A 47 -16.11 -5.74 -4.84
CA THR A 47 -17.38 -5.33 -5.45
C THR A 47 -17.55 -5.98 -6.81
N ALA A 48 -16.52 -6.64 -7.32
CA ALA A 48 -16.55 -7.48 -8.50
C ALA A 48 -15.99 -8.86 -8.19
N PRO A 49 -16.53 -9.92 -8.77
CA PRO A 49 -15.94 -11.24 -8.69
C PRO A 49 -14.47 -11.17 -9.15
N MET A 50 -13.60 -11.86 -8.46
CA MET A 50 -12.17 -11.95 -8.81
C MET A 50 -11.36 -10.67 -8.74
N CYS A 51 -11.90 -9.59 -8.21
CA CYS A 51 -11.10 -8.43 -7.85
C CYS A 51 -10.58 -8.61 -6.43
N ALA A 52 -9.34 -9.01 -6.29
CA ALA A 52 -8.77 -9.39 -5.02
C ALA A 52 -8.24 -8.19 -4.25
N PHE A 53 -9.08 -7.50 -3.50
CA PHE A 53 -8.65 -6.48 -2.54
C PHE A 53 -7.88 -7.01 -1.32
N PRO A 54 -7.83 -8.31 -1.02
CA PRO A 54 -6.91 -8.84 -0.01
C PRO A 54 -5.47 -8.34 -0.16
N ARG A 55 -5.00 -8.04 -1.37
CA ARG A 55 -3.66 -7.50 -1.59
C ARG A 55 -3.42 -6.15 -0.91
N PHE A 56 -4.42 -5.27 -0.87
CA PHE A 56 -4.31 -4.01 -0.15
C PHE A 56 -4.20 -4.25 1.35
N ASP A 57 -5.00 -5.17 1.87
CA ASP A 57 -4.96 -5.57 3.27
C ASP A 57 -3.62 -6.22 3.64
N LEU A 58 -3.07 -7.05 2.75
CA LEU A 58 -1.75 -7.64 2.91
C LEU A 58 -0.65 -6.56 2.90
N GLN A 59 -0.55 -5.81 1.82
CA GLN A 59 0.62 -4.98 1.54
C GLN A 59 0.64 -3.69 2.38
N GLU A 60 -0.47 -2.98 2.50
CA GLU A 60 -0.50 -1.71 3.22
C GLU A 60 -0.47 -1.89 4.74
N SER A 61 -0.75 -3.10 5.26
CA SER A 61 -0.56 -3.42 6.68
C SER A 61 0.91 -3.39 7.13
N THR A 62 1.85 -3.50 6.21
CA THR A 62 3.28 -3.53 6.52
C THR A 62 3.87 -2.18 6.90
N TYR A 63 3.24 -1.07 6.55
CA TYR A 63 3.83 0.26 6.73
C TYR A 63 4.01 0.65 8.20
N ALA A 64 3.01 0.39 9.02
CA ALA A 64 3.13 0.61 10.46
C ALA A 64 4.22 -0.27 11.08
N ILE A 65 4.42 -1.50 10.58
CA ILE A 65 5.53 -2.38 11.00
C ILE A 65 6.88 -1.72 10.75
N GLY A 66 7.09 -1.15 9.56
CA GLY A 66 8.33 -0.44 9.23
C GLY A 66 8.61 0.71 10.20
N LEU A 67 7.61 1.51 10.52
CA LEU A 67 7.71 2.61 11.48
C LEU A 67 7.99 2.10 12.91
N MET A 68 7.35 1.02 13.32
CA MET A 68 7.56 0.41 14.64
C MET A 68 8.97 -0.16 14.80
N ALA A 69 9.51 -0.78 13.77
CA ALA A 69 10.79 -1.48 13.83
C ALA A 69 11.96 -0.57 14.26
N ASP A 70 11.91 0.70 13.90
CA ASP A 70 12.93 1.67 14.30
C ASP A 70 12.75 2.17 15.73
N ARG A 71 11.50 2.23 16.21
CA ARG A 71 11.17 2.71 17.56
C ARG A 71 11.34 1.63 18.63
N THR A 72 11.00 0.39 18.29
CA THR A 72 10.99 -0.74 19.20
C THR A 72 11.80 -1.91 18.63
N PRO A 73 13.12 -1.77 18.45
CA PRO A 73 13.95 -2.75 17.76
C PRO A 73 13.97 -4.12 18.44
N ALA A 74 13.66 -4.21 19.73
CA ALA A 74 13.55 -5.48 20.44
C ALA A 74 12.42 -6.39 19.91
N TRP A 75 11.46 -5.83 19.18
CA TRP A 75 10.35 -6.58 18.60
C TRP A 75 10.58 -6.96 17.12
N ARG A 76 11.77 -6.72 16.60
CA ARG A 76 12.10 -6.96 15.18
C ARG A 76 11.88 -8.40 14.72
N GLU A 77 12.01 -9.38 15.60
CA GLU A 77 11.74 -10.77 15.24
C GLU A 77 10.25 -10.99 14.92
N ILE A 78 9.35 -10.43 15.73
CA ILE A 78 7.90 -10.47 15.47
C ILE A 78 7.56 -9.70 14.22
N TYR A 79 8.12 -8.52 14.03
CA TYR A 79 7.93 -7.73 12.81
C TYR A 79 8.41 -8.47 11.58
N SER A 80 9.53 -9.15 11.68
CA SER A 80 10.12 -9.98 10.63
C SER A 80 9.20 -11.13 10.24
N GLU A 81 8.68 -11.86 11.23
CA GLU A 81 7.74 -12.96 11.00
C GLU A 81 6.47 -12.50 10.32
N ILE A 82 5.88 -11.39 10.75
CA ILE A 82 4.71 -10.80 10.09
C ILE A 82 5.01 -10.44 8.62
N LEU A 83 6.12 -9.77 8.37
CA LEU A 83 6.51 -9.36 7.01
C LEU A 83 6.80 -10.54 6.10
N ASP A 84 7.41 -11.59 6.64
CA ASP A 84 7.69 -12.82 5.91
C ASP A 84 6.40 -13.54 5.50
N GLU A 85 5.49 -13.74 6.44
CA GLU A 85 4.19 -14.36 6.20
C GLU A 85 3.33 -13.57 5.21
N ILE A 86 3.34 -12.24 5.29
CA ILE A 86 2.62 -11.38 4.34
C ILE A 86 3.25 -11.48 2.95
N ALA A 87 4.58 -11.49 2.83
CA ALA A 87 5.24 -11.65 1.54
C ALA A 87 4.97 -13.04 0.93
N GLU A 88 5.01 -14.11 1.74
CA GLU A 88 4.65 -15.47 1.30
C GLU A 88 3.20 -15.56 0.80
N ARG A 89 2.26 -14.94 1.50
CA ARG A 89 0.85 -14.88 1.05
C ARG A 89 0.70 -14.12 -0.26
N SER A 90 1.47 -13.05 -0.44
CA SER A 90 1.42 -12.23 -1.65
C SER A 90 1.87 -12.96 -2.91
N ILE A 91 2.65 -14.01 -2.80
CA ILE A 91 3.11 -14.83 -3.94
C ILE A 91 2.22 -16.05 -4.20
N THR A 92 1.14 -16.22 -3.45
CA THR A 92 0.15 -17.25 -3.73
C THR A 92 -0.74 -16.87 -4.90
N TYR A 93 -1.41 -17.85 -5.50
CA TYR A 93 -2.32 -17.60 -6.63
C TYR A 93 -3.42 -16.62 -6.25
N TRP A 94 -4.00 -16.73 -5.05
CA TRP A 94 -5.09 -15.86 -4.62
C TRP A 94 -4.71 -14.39 -4.61
N ALA A 95 -3.56 -14.04 -4.08
CA ALA A 95 -3.07 -12.67 -4.11
C ALA A 95 -2.63 -12.23 -5.52
N ALA A 96 -2.10 -13.16 -6.32
CA ALA A 96 -1.68 -12.88 -7.69
C ALA A 96 -2.83 -12.72 -8.67
N VAL A 97 -4.01 -13.25 -8.38
CA VAL A 97 -5.23 -13.09 -9.19
C VAL A 97 -5.72 -11.65 -9.27
N ASP A 98 -5.22 -10.81 -8.41
CA ASP A 98 -5.58 -9.42 -8.36
C ASP A 98 -5.13 -8.57 -9.57
N TRP A 99 -4.58 -9.17 -10.56
CA TRP A 99 -4.37 -8.54 -11.86
C TRP A 99 -5.63 -8.32 -12.67
N LEU A 100 -6.78 -8.86 -12.21
CA LEU A 100 -8.02 -8.75 -12.95
C LEU A 100 -8.65 -7.37 -12.81
N THR A 101 -8.92 -6.72 -13.96
CA THR A 101 -9.59 -5.43 -14.01
C THR A 101 -10.51 -5.36 -15.22
N GLN A 102 -11.59 -4.61 -15.10
CA GLN A 102 -12.54 -4.46 -16.18
C GLN A 102 -12.13 -3.35 -17.15
N PHE A 103 -12.07 -3.71 -18.42
CA PHE A 103 -12.02 -2.75 -19.53
C PHE A 103 -12.48 -3.45 -20.81
N GLY A 104 -12.83 -2.65 -21.81
CA GLY A 104 -13.25 -3.18 -23.09
C GLY A 104 -14.58 -3.92 -23.05
N HIS A 105 -14.78 -4.79 -24.03
CA HIS A 105 -16.01 -5.54 -24.20
C HIS A 105 -16.02 -6.79 -23.30
N ASP A 106 -16.82 -6.74 -22.24
CA ASP A 106 -17.01 -7.85 -21.30
C ASP A 106 -18.50 -8.26 -21.32
N PRO A 107 -18.84 -9.48 -21.73
CA PRO A 107 -20.23 -9.94 -21.78
C PRO A 107 -20.90 -9.96 -20.39
N ASP A 108 -20.14 -10.12 -19.33
CA ASP A 108 -20.65 -10.16 -17.97
C ASP A 108 -20.66 -8.80 -17.26
N ARG A 109 -20.17 -7.76 -17.91
CA ARG A 109 -20.06 -6.39 -17.35
C ARG A 109 -21.34 -5.91 -16.67
N LYS A 110 -22.50 -6.21 -17.22
CA LYS A 110 -23.81 -5.86 -16.64
C LYS A 110 -24.08 -6.45 -15.27
N ASN A 111 -23.38 -7.53 -14.92
CA ASN A 111 -23.51 -8.24 -13.65
C ASN A 111 -22.65 -7.64 -12.54
N TYR A 112 -21.75 -6.74 -12.90
CA TYR A 112 -20.88 -6.07 -11.92
C TYR A 112 -21.57 -4.86 -11.31
N PRO A 113 -21.25 -4.49 -10.06
CA PRO A 113 -21.76 -3.29 -9.43
C PRO A 113 -21.47 -2.04 -10.28
N GLU A 114 -22.43 -1.11 -10.31
CA GLU A 114 -22.33 0.10 -11.14
C GLU A 114 -21.08 0.94 -10.83
N VAL A 115 -20.72 1.05 -9.55
CA VAL A 115 -19.53 1.79 -9.12
C VAL A 115 -18.26 1.27 -9.77
N TRP A 116 -18.18 -0.03 -10.02
CA TRP A 116 -17.03 -0.65 -10.69
C TRP A 116 -17.01 -0.35 -12.19
N ARG A 117 -18.18 -0.41 -12.82
CA ARG A 117 -18.31 -0.22 -14.26
C ARG A 117 -17.91 1.18 -14.71
N GLY A 118 -18.11 2.20 -13.86
CA GLY A 118 -17.80 3.58 -14.16
C GLY A 118 -16.44 4.07 -13.67
N THR A 119 -15.81 3.35 -12.73
CA THR A 119 -14.60 3.84 -12.06
C THR A 119 -13.32 3.59 -12.87
N LEU A 120 -13.23 2.45 -13.55
CA LEU A 120 -11.99 2.02 -14.20
C LEU A 120 -11.85 2.50 -15.63
N ILE A 121 -12.96 2.69 -16.34
CA ILE A 121 -12.95 3.22 -17.71
C ILE A 121 -14.18 4.09 -17.95
N PRO A 122 -14.03 5.32 -18.43
CA PRO A 122 -15.15 6.17 -18.80
C PRO A 122 -16.07 5.49 -19.83
N GLU A 123 -17.37 5.80 -19.76
CA GLU A 123 -18.39 5.18 -20.61
C GLU A 123 -18.13 5.37 -22.10
N GLU A 124 -17.58 6.54 -22.48
CA GLU A 124 -17.24 6.87 -23.85
C GLU A 124 -16.19 5.95 -24.49
N PHE A 125 -15.41 5.25 -23.65
CA PHE A 125 -14.38 4.30 -24.12
C PHE A 125 -14.82 2.84 -24.03
N TRP A 126 -16.06 2.56 -23.60
CA TRP A 126 -16.54 1.19 -23.52
C TRP A 126 -16.62 0.55 -24.88
N GLY A 127 -16.01 -0.63 -25.02
CA GLY A 127 -15.98 -1.37 -26.28
C GLY A 127 -14.84 -1.01 -27.21
N GLU A 128 -13.98 -0.05 -26.84
CA GLU A 128 -12.76 0.28 -27.57
C GLU A 128 -11.77 -0.89 -27.60
N TYR A 129 -11.77 -1.69 -26.53
CA TYR A 129 -10.89 -2.84 -26.39
C TYR A 129 -11.70 -4.13 -26.46
N ASP A 130 -11.33 -5.00 -27.39
CA ASP A 130 -11.90 -6.33 -27.53
C ASP A 130 -11.18 -7.30 -26.61
N ALA A 131 -11.28 -7.06 -25.30
CA ALA A 131 -10.63 -7.87 -24.29
C ALA A 131 -11.66 -8.67 -23.46
N PRO A 132 -11.36 -9.91 -23.11
CA PRO A 132 -12.28 -10.72 -22.32
C PRO A 132 -12.21 -10.33 -20.84
N GLY A 133 -13.24 -9.69 -20.36
CA GLY A 133 -13.46 -9.50 -18.93
C GLY A 133 -12.46 -8.62 -18.20
N TRP A 134 -12.10 -9.05 -17.03
CA TRP A 134 -11.24 -8.33 -16.10
C TRP A 134 -9.80 -8.81 -16.21
N THR A 135 -8.85 -7.91 -16.43
CA THR A 135 -7.45 -8.27 -16.40
C THR A 135 -6.53 -7.08 -16.22
N ALA A 136 -5.51 -7.25 -15.41
CA ALA A 136 -4.47 -6.27 -15.16
C ALA A 136 -3.09 -6.75 -15.67
N ASN A 137 -2.99 -7.91 -16.28
CA ASN A 137 -1.70 -8.44 -16.71
C ASN A 137 -1.50 -8.45 -18.22
N GLY A 138 -2.03 -7.44 -18.90
CA GLY A 138 -1.71 -7.23 -20.29
C GLY A 138 -2.40 -8.15 -21.28
N VAL A 139 -3.68 -8.47 -21.08
CA VAL A 139 -4.40 -9.29 -22.05
C VAL A 139 -4.48 -8.58 -23.41
N ALA A 140 -4.91 -7.36 -23.45
CA ALA A 140 -4.91 -6.55 -24.66
C ALA A 140 -4.52 -5.10 -24.33
N PRO A 141 -3.74 -4.42 -25.17
CA PRO A 141 -3.23 -4.87 -26.47
C PRO A 141 -1.95 -5.72 -26.39
N TRP A 142 -1.37 -5.90 -25.20
CA TRP A 142 -0.04 -6.54 -25.03
C TRP A 142 -0.07 -8.08 -25.00
N GLY A 143 -1.26 -8.65 -24.92
CA GLY A 143 -1.45 -10.10 -24.82
C GLY A 143 -1.41 -10.62 -23.39
N PHE A 144 -2.02 -11.77 -23.16
CA PHE A 144 -2.06 -12.43 -21.86
C PHE A 144 -0.71 -13.01 -21.48
N HIS A 145 -0.30 -12.80 -20.24
CA HIS A 145 0.89 -13.38 -19.66
C HIS A 145 0.54 -14.11 -18.35
N ALA A 146 0.88 -15.39 -18.27
CA ALA A 146 0.52 -16.21 -17.11
C ALA A 146 1.32 -15.88 -15.85
N ASP A 147 2.52 -15.32 -16.01
CA ASP A 147 3.39 -14.90 -14.92
C ASP A 147 3.02 -13.50 -14.43
N PRO A 148 2.56 -13.35 -13.18
CA PRO A 148 2.12 -12.06 -12.65
C PRO A 148 3.26 -11.04 -12.47
N ILE A 149 4.50 -11.51 -12.34
CA ILE A 149 5.68 -10.62 -12.28
C ILE A 149 6.17 -10.29 -13.69
N GLY A 150 6.28 -11.28 -14.55
CA GLY A 150 6.76 -11.11 -15.93
C GLY A 150 5.81 -10.36 -16.85
N ALA A 151 4.55 -10.19 -16.46
CA ALA A 151 3.54 -9.44 -17.21
C ALA A 151 3.90 -7.95 -17.33
N ASP A 152 3.47 -7.31 -18.42
CA ASP A 152 3.66 -5.87 -18.61
C ASP A 152 2.83 -5.03 -17.62
N GLY A 153 1.59 -5.44 -17.31
CA GLY A 153 0.74 -4.83 -16.31
C GLY A 153 1.04 -5.29 -14.88
N ASN A 154 0.05 -5.16 -14.00
CA ASN A 154 0.09 -5.62 -12.63
C ASN A 154 1.15 -4.93 -11.73
N LEU A 155 1.38 -3.65 -11.99
CA LEU A 155 2.38 -2.86 -11.26
C LEU A 155 2.10 -2.84 -9.75
N PHE A 156 0.83 -2.82 -9.35
CA PHE A 156 0.48 -2.85 -7.93
C PHE A 156 1.12 -4.07 -7.27
N PHE A 157 0.80 -5.27 -7.75
CA PHE A 157 1.34 -6.50 -7.18
C PHE A 157 2.87 -6.49 -7.11
N LYS A 158 3.52 -6.23 -8.24
CA LYS A 158 4.99 -6.23 -8.33
C LYS A 158 5.65 -5.18 -7.46
N GLY A 159 5.14 -3.96 -7.51
CA GLY A 159 5.70 -2.84 -6.76
C GLY A 159 5.60 -3.03 -5.25
N TRP A 160 4.43 -3.44 -4.77
CA TRP A 160 4.22 -3.69 -3.35
C TRP A 160 4.95 -4.94 -2.86
N LEU A 161 5.02 -6.00 -3.67
CA LEU A 161 5.82 -7.18 -3.31
C LEU A 161 7.29 -6.80 -3.10
N ASN A 162 7.89 -6.04 -4.03
CA ASN A 162 9.25 -5.55 -3.88
C ASN A 162 9.42 -4.67 -2.63
N LEU A 163 8.43 -3.81 -2.33
CA LEU A 163 8.45 -2.97 -1.13
C LEU A 163 8.39 -3.82 0.15
N THR A 164 7.48 -4.79 0.22
CA THR A 164 7.35 -5.68 1.38
C THR A 164 8.60 -6.53 1.60
N GLN A 165 9.15 -7.11 0.53
CA GLN A 165 10.40 -7.87 0.59
C GLN A 165 11.59 -7.00 1.03
N SER A 166 11.66 -5.76 0.54
CA SER A 166 12.68 -4.81 0.97
C SER A 166 12.52 -4.43 2.45
N MET A 167 11.28 -4.22 2.88
CA MET A 167 10.99 -3.93 4.29
C MET A 167 11.32 -5.11 5.19
N HIS A 168 11.01 -6.35 4.75
CA HIS A 168 11.43 -7.55 5.46
C HIS A 168 12.96 -7.60 5.62
N THR A 169 13.71 -7.40 4.55
CA THR A 169 15.20 -7.40 4.62
C THR A 169 15.71 -6.30 5.55
N TYR A 170 15.12 -5.10 5.50
CA TYR A 170 15.47 -4.00 6.40
C TYR A 170 15.20 -4.32 7.86
N VAL A 171 14.07 -4.92 8.18
CA VAL A 171 13.64 -5.22 9.54
C VAL A 171 14.38 -6.43 10.10
N SER A 172 14.48 -7.51 9.33
CA SER A 172 15.07 -8.78 9.76
C SER A 172 16.60 -8.82 9.72
N GLY A 173 17.20 -8.08 8.79
CA GLY A 173 18.60 -8.23 8.45
C GLY A 173 18.91 -9.46 7.57
N TYR A 174 17.87 -10.19 7.14
CA TYR A 174 18.02 -11.36 6.27
C TYR A 174 17.64 -11.03 4.84
N ASP A 175 18.45 -11.46 3.90
CA ASP A 175 18.23 -11.32 2.47
C ASP A 175 17.54 -12.55 1.86
N LYS A 176 16.58 -13.14 2.56
CA LYS A 176 15.81 -14.33 2.14
C LYS A 176 15.37 -14.25 0.68
N TRP A 177 14.84 -13.11 0.28
CA TRP A 177 14.24 -12.87 -1.02
C TRP A 177 15.26 -12.69 -2.16
N SER A 178 16.55 -12.62 -1.83
CA SER A 178 17.64 -12.71 -2.82
C SER A 178 17.80 -14.12 -3.38
N SER A 179 17.31 -15.14 -2.65
CA SER A 179 17.19 -16.51 -3.15
C SER A 179 15.95 -16.68 -4.03
N PRO A 180 15.90 -17.66 -4.93
CA PRO A 180 14.72 -17.94 -5.74
C PRO A 180 13.50 -18.26 -4.90
N PHE A 181 12.37 -17.64 -5.25
CA PHE A 181 11.04 -17.90 -4.68
C PHE A 181 10.05 -18.22 -5.79
N SER A 182 9.03 -19.01 -5.48
CA SER A 182 8.05 -19.49 -6.43
C SER A 182 6.77 -18.67 -6.36
N VAL A 183 6.39 -18.05 -7.47
CA VAL A 183 5.17 -17.25 -7.60
C VAL A 183 4.10 -18.04 -8.32
N ALA A 184 2.91 -18.08 -7.75
CA ALA A 184 1.75 -18.67 -8.41
C ALA A 184 1.26 -17.76 -9.54
N GLY A 185 1.03 -18.34 -10.68
CA GLY A 185 0.51 -17.68 -11.87
C GLY A 185 -0.78 -18.32 -12.38
N ALA A 186 -1.27 -17.84 -13.52
CA ALA A 186 -2.47 -18.36 -14.13
C ALA A 186 -2.32 -19.84 -14.52
N TYR A 187 -3.44 -20.56 -14.57
CA TYR A 187 -3.50 -21.98 -14.92
C TYR A 187 -2.66 -22.89 -14.02
N ASN A 188 -2.56 -22.55 -12.72
CA ASN A 188 -1.75 -23.29 -11.74
C ASN A 188 -0.26 -23.37 -12.12
N ALA A 189 0.22 -22.48 -12.99
CA ALA A 189 1.64 -22.37 -13.30
C ALA A 189 2.42 -21.79 -12.11
N ARG A 190 3.71 -22.08 -12.06
CA ARG A 190 4.64 -21.53 -11.07
C ARG A 190 5.83 -20.93 -11.80
N PHE A 191 6.28 -19.77 -11.32
CA PHE A 191 7.38 -19.00 -11.88
C PHE A 191 8.41 -18.71 -10.83
N GLU A 192 9.68 -18.94 -11.13
CA GLU A 192 10.78 -18.68 -10.22
C GLU A 192 11.32 -17.27 -10.42
N TRP A 193 11.39 -16.50 -9.35
CA TRP A 193 11.91 -15.14 -9.31
C TRP A 193 12.86 -14.95 -8.13
N THR A 194 13.76 -13.99 -8.23
CA THR A 194 14.45 -13.39 -7.09
C THR A 194 14.00 -11.94 -6.93
N GLN A 195 14.18 -11.35 -5.77
CA GLN A 195 13.88 -9.94 -5.57
C GLN A 195 14.69 -9.04 -6.51
N HIS A 196 15.94 -9.41 -6.79
CA HIS A 196 16.78 -8.66 -7.75
C HIS A 196 16.16 -8.65 -9.15
N GLN A 197 15.71 -9.80 -9.63
CA GLN A 197 15.05 -9.88 -10.94
C GLN A 197 13.76 -9.09 -10.97
N LEU A 198 12.98 -9.08 -9.87
CA LEU A 198 11.76 -8.28 -9.75
C LEU A 198 12.07 -6.78 -9.80
N ALA A 199 13.06 -6.31 -9.04
CA ALA A 199 13.45 -4.90 -9.01
C ALA A 199 14.02 -4.43 -10.38
N ASP A 200 14.85 -5.26 -11.03
CA ASP A 200 15.36 -4.99 -12.36
C ASP A 200 14.24 -4.97 -13.41
N HIS A 201 13.30 -5.90 -13.34
CA HIS A 201 12.13 -5.92 -14.22
C HIS A 201 11.29 -4.64 -14.11
N LEU A 202 11.01 -4.18 -12.88
CA LEU A 202 10.33 -2.90 -12.64
C LEU A 202 11.10 -1.72 -13.24
N HIS A 203 12.41 -1.66 -13.03
CA HIS A 203 13.28 -0.64 -13.60
C HIS A 203 13.22 -0.64 -15.13
N GLN A 204 13.31 -1.80 -15.77
CA GLN A 204 13.25 -1.93 -17.22
C GLN A 204 11.88 -1.56 -17.80
N GLN A 205 10.80 -1.82 -17.09
CA GLN A 205 9.45 -1.42 -17.51
C GLN A 205 9.33 0.11 -17.59
N TRP A 206 9.86 0.87 -16.62
CA TRP A 206 9.90 2.33 -16.73
C TRP A 206 10.71 2.83 -17.91
N ALA A 207 11.80 2.16 -18.25
CA ALA A 207 12.64 2.56 -19.38
C ALA A 207 11.91 2.41 -20.74
N LYS A 208 10.95 1.48 -20.82
CA LYS A 208 10.16 1.24 -22.05
C LYS A 208 8.97 2.18 -22.22
N THR A 209 8.41 2.66 -21.12
CA THR A 209 7.13 3.40 -21.11
C THR A 209 7.31 4.76 -20.46
N PRO A 210 7.45 5.86 -21.22
CA PRO A 210 7.69 7.19 -20.67
C PRO A 210 6.62 7.67 -19.69
N MET A 211 5.37 7.22 -19.85
CA MET A 211 4.27 7.55 -18.95
C MET A 211 4.22 6.67 -17.71
N GLY A 212 5.13 5.72 -17.59
CA GLY A 212 5.24 4.75 -16.52
C GLY A 212 4.55 3.42 -16.82
N PRO A 213 5.01 2.32 -16.21
CA PRO A 213 4.35 1.03 -16.35
C PRO A 213 2.91 1.08 -15.82
N HIS A 214 2.03 0.35 -16.47
CA HIS A 214 0.63 0.30 -16.06
C HIS A 214 0.37 -0.74 -14.98
N CYS A 215 -0.63 -0.46 -14.17
CA CYS A 215 -1.12 -1.37 -13.12
C CYS A 215 -2.18 -2.31 -13.70
N GLU A 216 -3.38 -1.81 -13.90
CA GLU A 216 -4.36 -2.45 -14.73
C GLU A 216 -4.02 -2.19 -16.20
N ASN A 217 -4.56 -3.00 -17.08
CA ASN A 217 -4.33 -2.85 -18.51
C ASN A 217 -4.58 -1.41 -18.96
N THR A 218 -3.63 -0.90 -19.73
CA THR A 218 -3.62 0.45 -20.30
C THR A 218 -3.48 1.60 -19.31
N LYS A 219 -3.57 1.36 -18.00
CA LYS A 219 -3.67 2.43 -17.00
C LYS A 219 -2.42 2.58 -16.14
N ALA A 220 -1.75 3.70 -16.28
CA ALA A 220 -0.67 4.12 -15.41
C ALA A 220 -1.22 4.98 -14.26
N TRP A 221 -1.10 4.48 -13.03
CA TRP A 221 -1.60 5.13 -11.82
C TRP A 221 -0.47 5.81 -11.06
N PRO A 222 -0.45 7.14 -10.92
CA PRO A 222 0.60 7.83 -10.16
C PRO A 222 0.77 7.30 -8.73
N PHE A 223 -0.32 6.88 -8.11
CA PHE A 223 -0.34 6.22 -6.82
C PHE A 223 0.48 4.90 -6.83
N CYS A 224 0.16 3.99 -7.75
CA CYS A 224 0.86 2.71 -7.87
C CYS A 224 2.33 2.90 -8.26
N LEU A 225 2.60 3.84 -9.17
CA LEU A 225 3.96 4.18 -9.59
C LEU A 225 4.78 4.72 -8.42
N SER A 226 4.21 5.58 -7.59
CA SER A 226 4.91 6.15 -6.43
C SER A 226 5.22 5.09 -5.37
N ALA A 227 4.33 4.12 -5.15
CA ALA A 227 4.58 3.01 -4.24
C ALA A 227 5.65 2.05 -4.78
N ALA A 228 5.59 1.72 -6.07
CA ALA A 228 6.61 0.89 -6.71
C ALA A 228 7.99 1.58 -6.70
N GLY A 229 8.02 2.90 -6.95
CA GLY A 229 9.23 3.72 -6.82
C GLY A 229 9.80 3.68 -5.41
N LEU A 230 8.95 3.77 -4.38
CA LEU A 230 9.38 3.66 -2.99
C LEU A 230 10.01 2.29 -2.67
N GLY A 231 9.44 1.23 -3.23
CA GLY A 231 10.04 -0.11 -3.14
C GLY A 231 11.42 -0.19 -3.78
N LEU A 232 11.61 0.44 -4.94
CA LEU A 232 12.93 0.52 -5.60
C LEU A 232 13.92 1.37 -4.79
N MET A 233 13.47 2.47 -4.19
CA MET A 233 14.32 3.29 -3.33
C MET A 233 14.83 2.50 -2.13
N MET A 234 13.96 1.76 -1.46
CA MET A 234 14.35 0.93 -0.32
C MET A 234 15.29 -0.20 -0.76
N TYR A 235 15.00 -0.83 -1.90
CA TYR A 235 15.86 -1.84 -2.50
C TYR A 235 17.27 -1.31 -2.76
N ASP A 236 17.39 -0.15 -3.41
CA ASP A 236 18.68 0.48 -3.70
C ASP A 236 19.48 0.77 -2.43
N LYS A 237 18.84 1.25 -1.37
CA LYS A 237 19.47 1.50 -0.07
C LYS A 237 19.99 0.23 0.61
N ILE A 238 19.33 -0.91 0.36
CA ILE A 238 19.70 -2.21 0.92
C ILE A 238 20.85 -2.86 0.12
N PHE A 239 20.78 -2.81 -1.21
CA PHE A 239 21.64 -3.60 -2.09
C PHE A 239 22.65 -2.78 -2.89
N ASP A 240 22.72 -1.47 -2.66
CA ASP A 240 23.64 -0.55 -3.33
C ASP A 240 23.44 -0.55 -4.86
N SER A 241 22.20 -0.47 -5.30
CA SER A 241 21.79 -0.39 -6.70
C SER A 241 21.32 1.00 -7.08
N ASN A 242 20.80 1.19 -8.30
CA ASN A 242 20.31 2.47 -8.81
C ASN A 242 19.02 2.34 -9.62
N PHE A 243 18.16 1.41 -9.25
CA PHE A 243 16.90 1.16 -9.96
C PHE A 243 15.85 2.26 -9.74
N HIS A 244 15.90 2.92 -8.59
CA HIS A 244 15.02 4.05 -8.26
C HIS A 244 15.17 5.25 -9.21
N SER A 245 16.29 5.34 -9.92
CA SER A 245 16.50 6.39 -10.93
C SER A 245 15.41 6.43 -12.00
N SER A 246 14.79 5.31 -12.31
CA SER A 246 13.66 5.23 -13.26
C SER A 246 12.45 6.00 -12.75
N TYR A 247 12.09 5.82 -11.48
CA TYR A 247 11.01 6.57 -10.87
C TYR A 247 11.31 8.07 -10.80
N SER A 248 12.52 8.45 -10.39
CA SER A 248 12.91 9.86 -10.30
C SER A 248 12.83 10.56 -11.65
N ASN A 249 13.25 9.89 -12.72
CA ASN A 249 13.14 10.40 -14.09
C ASN A 249 11.67 10.51 -14.52
N TRP A 250 10.87 9.47 -14.26
CA TRP A 250 9.43 9.48 -14.54
C TRP A 250 8.73 10.61 -13.77
N LEU A 251 8.99 10.78 -12.49
CA LEU A 251 8.37 11.83 -11.67
C LEU A 251 8.68 13.21 -12.24
N SER A 252 9.94 13.47 -12.59
CA SER A 252 10.36 14.73 -13.19
C SER A 252 9.64 15.00 -14.52
N PHE A 253 9.42 13.96 -15.31
CA PHE A 253 8.70 14.07 -16.58
C PHE A 253 7.20 14.30 -16.43
N THR A 254 6.58 13.73 -15.38
CA THR A 254 5.11 13.72 -15.23
C THR A 254 4.55 14.79 -14.32
N LYS A 255 5.38 15.49 -13.52
CA LYS A 255 4.91 16.52 -12.55
C LYS A 255 3.94 17.51 -13.17
N ASP A 256 4.26 18.04 -14.34
CA ASP A 256 3.44 19.05 -15.02
C ASP A 256 2.26 18.45 -15.83
N LYS A 257 2.20 17.14 -15.95
CA LYS A 257 1.19 16.45 -16.77
C LYS A 257 0.09 15.79 -15.95
N TYR A 258 0.46 15.30 -14.76
CA TYR A 258 -0.44 14.53 -13.91
C TYR A 258 -1.10 15.36 -12.82
N TYR A 259 -0.70 16.63 -12.68
CA TYR A 259 -1.20 17.51 -11.62
C TYR A 259 -1.49 18.89 -12.19
N GLY A 260 -2.64 19.45 -11.83
CA GLY A 260 -3.03 20.79 -12.24
C GLY A 260 -3.02 21.77 -11.08
N PHE A 261 -2.34 22.90 -11.30
CA PHE A 261 -2.29 23.99 -10.33
C PHE A 261 -2.92 25.25 -10.92
N ASN A 262 -3.67 25.97 -10.12
CA ASN A 262 -4.21 27.27 -10.52
C ASN A 262 -3.12 28.36 -10.53
N LYS A 263 -3.49 29.56 -10.95
CA LYS A 263 -2.58 30.71 -11.02
C LYS A 263 -1.97 31.12 -9.68
N ASN A 264 -2.59 30.70 -8.57
CA ASN A 264 -2.11 30.96 -7.22
C ASN A 264 -1.25 29.81 -6.67
N GLY A 265 -0.99 28.76 -7.46
CA GLY A 265 -0.23 27.59 -7.05
C GLY A 265 -1.01 26.55 -6.24
N SER A 266 -2.35 26.71 -6.11
CA SER A 266 -3.17 25.72 -5.42
C SER A 266 -3.47 24.53 -6.36
N LEU A 267 -3.44 23.32 -5.81
CA LEU A 267 -3.78 22.11 -6.54
C LEU A 267 -5.28 22.10 -6.90
N GLU A 268 -5.61 21.94 -8.16
CA GLU A 268 -6.98 21.88 -8.65
C GLU A 268 -7.45 20.47 -8.99
N TRP A 269 -6.55 19.66 -9.52
CA TRP A 269 -6.83 18.26 -9.86
C TRP A 269 -5.57 17.42 -9.86
N VAL A 270 -5.77 16.13 -9.72
CA VAL A 270 -4.74 15.10 -9.89
C VAL A 270 -5.21 14.07 -10.92
N THR A 271 -4.27 13.49 -11.66
CA THR A 271 -4.57 12.34 -12.51
C THR A 271 -4.68 11.11 -11.61
N MET A 272 -5.84 10.47 -11.60
CA MET A 272 -6.06 9.20 -10.93
C MET A 272 -5.36 8.07 -11.69
N TYR A 273 -5.58 8.02 -13.02
CA TYR A 273 -4.82 7.18 -13.93
C TYR A 273 -4.69 7.84 -15.30
N PHE A 274 -3.67 7.46 -16.03
CA PHE A 274 -3.48 7.79 -17.43
C PHE A 274 -3.69 6.53 -18.27
N ASP A 275 -4.55 6.61 -19.27
CA ASP A 275 -4.76 5.56 -20.27
C ASP A 275 -3.92 5.89 -21.51
N GLU A 276 -2.87 5.12 -21.75
CA GLU A 276 -1.91 5.37 -22.81
C GLU A 276 -2.53 5.21 -24.22
N ILE A 277 -3.47 4.28 -24.37
CA ILE A 277 -4.06 3.97 -25.68
C ILE A 277 -5.01 5.08 -26.11
N ASN A 278 -5.80 5.60 -25.18
CA ASN A 278 -6.74 6.68 -25.45
C ASN A 278 -6.15 8.08 -25.27
N ASP A 279 -4.87 8.17 -24.85
CA ASP A 279 -4.24 9.45 -24.44
C ASP A 279 -5.14 10.24 -23.47
N HIS A 280 -5.71 9.51 -22.49
CA HIS A 280 -6.71 10.04 -21.59
C HIS A 280 -6.21 10.10 -20.15
N HIS A 281 -6.26 11.31 -19.56
CA HIS A 281 -6.06 11.53 -18.14
C HIS A 281 -7.39 11.50 -17.41
N HIS A 282 -7.67 10.46 -16.66
CA HIS A 282 -8.79 10.45 -15.73
C HIS A 282 -8.45 11.34 -14.53
N ARG A 283 -8.92 12.59 -14.60
CA ARG A 283 -8.65 13.59 -13.57
C ARG A 283 -9.66 13.48 -12.44
N THR A 284 -9.19 13.71 -11.24
CA THR A 284 -10.01 13.71 -10.02
C THR A 284 -9.64 14.89 -9.11
N VAL A 285 -10.38 15.04 -8.04
CA VAL A 285 -10.19 16.10 -7.05
C VAL A 285 -8.87 15.98 -6.30
N PRO A 286 -8.35 17.07 -5.70
CA PRO A 286 -7.09 17.10 -4.97
C PRO A 286 -6.92 16.06 -3.87
N THR A 287 -8.01 15.57 -3.28
CA THR A 287 -7.98 14.58 -2.18
C THR A 287 -7.14 13.35 -2.52
N HIS A 288 -7.19 12.86 -3.77
CA HIS A 288 -6.38 11.72 -4.21
C HIS A 288 -4.86 12.02 -4.23
N GLY A 289 -4.48 13.29 -4.13
CA GLY A 289 -3.09 13.68 -3.92
C GLY A 289 -2.50 13.17 -2.61
N LEU A 290 -3.32 12.86 -1.59
CA LEU A 290 -2.85 12.29 -0.32
C LEU A 290 -2.17 10.94 -0.52
N ALA A 291 -2.73 10.07 -1.36
CA ALA A 291 -2.12 8.78 -1.63
C ALA A 291 -0.77 8.91 -2.34
N VAL A 292 -0.67 9.80 -3.32
CA VAL A 292 0.60 10.08 -3.99
C VAL A 292 1.58 10.73 -3.03
N SER A 293 1.14 11.70 -2.21
CA SER A 293 1.94 12.37 -1.20
C SER A 293 2.59 11.39 -0.23
N PHE A 294 1.82 10.42 0.26
CA PHE A 294 2.32 9.41 1.19
C PHE A 294 3.53 8.65 0.62
N TYR A 295 3.40 8.10 -0.59
CA TYR A 295 4.50 7.35 -1.20
C TYR A 295 5.62 8.24 -1.74
N ALA A 296 5.32 9.46 -2.16
CA ALA A 296 6.31 10.39 -2.67
C ALA A 296 7.13 11.06 -1.56
N LYS A 297 6.64 11.11 -0.33
CA LYS A 297 7.31 11.85 0.77
C LYS A 297 8.77 11.46 0.95
N PRO A 298 9.17 10.18 0.99
CA PRO A 298 10.59 9.82 1.08
C PRO A 298 11.39 10.10 -0.19
N GLN A 299 10.73 10.21 -1.35
CA GLN A 299 11.35 10.28 -2.67
C GLN A 299 11.51 11.73 -3.19
N ASP A 300 10.55 12.57 -2.87
CA ASP A 300 10.52 14.01 -3.18
C ASP A 300 9.67 14.76 -2.15
N PRO A 301 10.24 15.11 -0.99
CA PRO A 301 9.50 15.71 0.12
C PRO A 301 8.77 17.01 -0.24
N GLN A 302 9.36 17.83 -1.11
CA GLN A 302 8.76 19.10 -1.53
C GLN A 302 7.51 18.88 -2.39
N PHE A 303 7.58 17.95 -3.32
CA PHE A 303 6.44 17.59 -4.15
C PHE A 303 5.34 16.92 -3.31
N ALA A 304 5.70 16.04 -2.40
CA ALA A 304 4.76 15.42 -1.47
C ALA A 304 4.03 16.45 -0.60
N GLU A 305 4.74 17.44 -0.07
CA GLU A 305 4.14 18.51 0.71
C GLU A 305 3.16 19.35 -0.13
N LEU A 306 3.50 19.65 -1.37
CA LEU A 306 2.62 20.38 -2.30
C LEU A 306 1.29 19.65 -2.50
N LEU A 307 1.33 18.31 -2.70
CA LEU A 307 0.13 17.50 -2.84
C LEU A 307 -0.66 17.41 -1.53
N TYR A 308 0.03 17.22 -0.41
CA TYR A 308 -0.60 17.20 0.92
C TYR A 308 -1.33 18.51 1.20
N ARG A 309 -0.63 19.65 1.12
CA ARG A 309 -1.23 20.98 1.35
C ARG A 309 -2.39 21.26 0.41
N GLY A 310 -2.27 20.86 -0.86
CA GLY A 310 -3.35 21.00 -1.84
C GLY A 310 -4.60 20.21 -1.46
N ALA A 311 -4.42 18.98 -1.01
CA ALA A 311 -5.52 18.10 -0.61
C ALA A 311 -6.22 18.59 0.66
N ILE A 312 -5.48 18.90 1.72
CA ILE A 312 -6.08 19.35 3.00
C ILE A 312 -6.74 20.72 2.87
N ASN A 313 -6.19 21.61 2.05
CA ASN A 313 -6.80 22.91 1.77
C ASN A 313 -8.12 22.74 0.99
N PHE A 314 -8.15 21.85 -0.01
CA PHE A 314 -9.38 21.52 -0.76
C PHE A 314 -10.47 20.97 0.18
N LEU A 315 -10.10 20.12 1.15
CA LEU A 315 -11.00 19.52 2.13
C LEU A 315 -11.34 20.47 3.29
N GLY A 316 -10.65 21.59 3.44
CA GLY A 316 -10.79 22.52 4.56
C GLY A 316 -10.30 21.93 5.90
N TRP A 317 -9.45 20.91 5.87
CA TRP A 317 -8.98 20.26 7.08
C TRP A 317 -7.99 21.10 7.88
N ASP A 318 -7.29 22.00 7.23
CA ASP A 318 -6.40 23.00 7.85
C ASP A 318 -7.14 24.20 8.46
N ASN A 319 -8.44 24.35 8.20
CA ASN A 319 -9.22 25.48 8.68
C ASN A 319 -10.11 25.11 9.87
N PRO A 320 -9.80 25.55 11.11
CA PRO A 320 -10.61 25.22 12.30
C PRO A 320 -12.06 25.67 12.24
N SER A 321 -12.41 26.62 11.37
CA SER A 321 -13.77 27.12 11.21
C SER A 321 -14.63 26.24 10.31
N ILE A 322 -14.06 25.29 9.59
CA ILE A 322 -14.75 24.35 8.70
C ILE A 322 -14.86 23.01 9.40
N PRO A 323 -16.07 22.48 9.69
CA PRO A 323 -16.17 21.15 10.29
C PRO A 323 -15.66 20.07 9.32
N ILE A 324 -15.04 19.04 9.88
CA ILE A 324 -14.70 17.84 9.11
C ILE A 324 -15.98 17.05 8.90
N THR A 325 -16.28 16.71 7.64
CA THR A 325 -17.48 15.96 7.26
C THR A 325 -17.12 14.82 6.34
N ASN A 326 -17.99 13.80 6.27
CA ASN A 326 -17.86 12.69 5.32
C ASN A 326 -18.24 13.08 3.88
N GLU A 327 -18.82 14.26 3.67
CA GLU A 327 -19.43 14.65 2.40
C GLU A 327 -18.42 14.70 1.23
N PHE A 328 -17.16 15.00 1.54
CA PHE A 328 -16.06 15.05 0.56
C PHE A 328 -15.03 13.94 0.73
N MET A 329 -15.30 12.93 1.54
CA MET A 329 -14.45 11.77 1.74
C MET A 329 -15.03 10.53 1.05
N PRO A 330 -14.82 10.40 -0.26
CA PRO A 330 -15.35 9.24 -0.98
C PRO A 330 -14.68 7.93 -0.56
N ASP A 331 -13.47 8.01 0.03
CA ASP A 331 -12.67 6.85 0.43
C ASP A 331 -12.06 7.08 1.83
N PRO A 332 -12.46 6.28 2.85
CA PRO A 332 -11.86 6.33 4.19
C PRO A 332 -10.33 6.19 4.21
N ARG A 333 -9.75 5.55 3.19
CA ARG A 333 -8.30 5.44 3.03
C ARG A 333 -7.64 6.82 2.88
N MET A 334 -8.23 7.73 2.14
CA MET A 334 -7.70 9.09 2.00
C MET A 334 -7.68 9.82 3.33
N PHE A 335 -8.67 9.57 4.20
CA PHE A 335 -8.66 10.10 5.56
C PHE A 335 -7.49 9.52 6.38
N ALA A 336 -7.33 8.21 6.39
CA ALA A 336 -6.24 7.56 7.13
C ALA A 336 -4.84 8.02 6.65
N LEU A 337 -4.68 8.19 5.34
CA LEU A 337 -3.46 8.77 4.76
C LEU A 337 -3.27 10.23 5.18
N GLY A 338 -4.32 11.03 5.17
CA GLY A 338 -4.27 12.42 5.65
C GLY A 338 -3.90 12.52 7.13
N LEU A 339 -4.43 11.62 7.95
CA LEU A 339 -4.09 11.53 9.37
C LEU A 339 -2.60 11.21 9.58
N THR A 340 -2.05 10.28 8.81
CA THR A 340 -0.62 9.94 8.86
C THR A 340 0.24 11.09 8.34
N MET A 341 -0.11 11.66 7.19
CA MET A 341 0.68 12.74 6.58
C MET A 341 0.65 14.02 7.39
N SER A 342 -0.44 14.31 8.11
CA SER A 342 -0.48 15.46 9.02
C SER A 342 0.54 15.30 10.17
N LYS A 343 0.74 14.07 10.65
CA LYS A 343 1.76 13.76 11.64
C LYS A 343 3.17 13.87 11.04
N GLU A 344 3.36 13.27 9.87
CA GLU A 344 4.64 13.26 9.15
C GLU A 344 5.15 14.67 8.83
N PHE A 345 4.26 15.59 8.45
CA PHE A 345 4.58 16.99 8.17
C PHE A 345 4.54 17.93 9.39
N ASP A 346 4.40 17.39 10.60
CA ASP A 346 4.24 18.16 11.85
C ASP A 346 3.11 19.21 11.78
N ASP A 347 2.05 18.90 11.05
CA ASP A 347 0.85 19.73 10.96
C ASP A 347 -0.10 19.43 12.12
N GLN A 348 0.24 19.94 13.29
CA GLN A 348 -0.45 19.64 14.54
C GLN A 348 -1.94 20.01 14.52
N ILE A 349 -2.29 21.15 13.89
CA ILE A 349 -3.69 21.62 13.84
C ILE A 349 -4.54 20.62 13.05
N THR A 350 -4.09 20.26 11.86
CA THR A 350 -4.78 19.27 11.02
C THR A 350 -4.82 17.92 11.72
N HIS A 351 -3.68 17.47 12.27
CA HIS A 351 -3.59 16.18 12.94
C HIS A 351 -4.55 16.04 14.11
N GLU A 352 -4.61 17.01 15.02
CA GLU A 352 -5.52 16.97 16.18
C GLU A 352 -6.99 16.92 15.75
N ARG A 353 -7.35 17.67 14.71
CA ARG A 353 -8.71 17.68 14.17
C ARG A 353 -9.08 16.33 13.55
N LEU A 354 -8.21 15.76 12.73
CA LEU A 354 -8.44 14.45 12.11
C LEU A 354 -8.48 13.34 13.17
N ARG A 355 -7.57 13.38 14.14
CA ARG A 355 -7.56 12.41 15.24
C ARG A 355 -8.87 12.46 16.04
N LYS A 356 -9.33 13.66 16.40
CA LYS A 356 -10.61 13.81 17.10
C LYS A 356 -11.76 13.24 16.27
N TYR A 357 -11.80 13.53 14.96
CA TYR A 357 -12.83 13.01 14.09
C TYR A 357 -12.78 11.47 13.99
N ALA A 358 -11.60 10.88 13.91
CA ALA A 358 -11.43 9.42 13.89
C ALA A 358 -11.95 8.77 15.19
N GLU A 359 -11.66 9.36 16.35
CA GLU A 359 -12.14 8.89 17.65
C GLU A 359 -13.69 8.90 17.74
N GLU A 360 -14.31 9.90 17.15
CA GLU A 360 -15.76 10.09 17.22
C GLU A 360 -16.52 9.31 16.15
N ASN A 361 -15.88 8.95 15.02
CA ASN A 361 -16.59 8.47 13.84
C ASN A 361 -16.11 7.14 13.26
N PHE A 362 -14.92 6.65 13.63
CA PHE A 362 -14.38 5.43 13.04
C PHE A 362 -14.30 4.23 13.98
N GLU A 363 -15.05 4.28 15.06
CA GLU A 363 -15.24 3.16 15.99
C GLU A 363 -13.92 2.48 16.42
N PRO A 364 -12.93 3.25 16.96
CA PRO A 364 -11.72 2.64 17.49
C PRO A 364 -12.07 1.84 18.74
N GLN A 365 -11.73 0.57 18.76
CA GLN A 365 -12.04 -0.27 19.91
C GLN A 365 -11.07 -1.42 20.10
N PHE A 366 -10.96 -1.85 21.35
CA PHE A 366 -10.32 -3.10 21.70
C PHE A 366 -11.30 -4.26 21.52
N PHE A 367 -10.80 -5.42 21.17
CA PHE A 367 -11.59 -6.62 20.94
C PHE A 367 -10.75 -7.89 21.18
N GLY A 368 -11.34 -9.06 20.88
CA GLY A 368 -10.68 -10.34 21.08
C GLY A 368 -10.71 -10.80 22.55
N ILE A 369 -9.95 -11.83 22.88
CA ILE A 369 -9.89 -12.37 24.24
C ILE A 369 -9.20 -11.36 25.15
N ASN A 370 -9.87 -10.99 26.23
CA ASN A 370 -9.38 -10.00 27.22
C ASN A 370 -9.03 -8.64 26.60
N ASP A 371 -9.73 -8.22 25.55
CA ASP A 371 -9.48 -6.96 24.85
C ASP A 371 -8.01 -6.79 24.40
N SER A 372 -7.39 -7.88 23.95
CA SER A 372 -5.97 -7.94 23.60
C SER A 372 -5.67 -7.45 22.20
N GLN A 373 -6.68 -7.17 21.38
CA GLN A 373 -6.56 -6.73 20.00
C GLN A 373 -7.18 -5.33 19.87
N PHE A 374 -6.76 -4.59 18.84
CA PHE A 374 -7.26 -3.25 18.56
C PHE A 374 -7.44 -3.03 17.04
N GLY A 375 -8.44 -2.24 16.67
CA GLY A 375 -8.68 -1.82 15.30
C GLY A 375 -9.67 -0.67 15.18
N PHE A 376 -9.80 -0.16 13.94
CA PHE A 376 -10.80 0.83 13.55
C PHE A 376 -11.81 0.20 12.61
N TRP A 377 -13.11 0.36 12.87
CA TRP A 377 -14.18 -0.20 12.03
C TRP A 377 -14.67 0.75 10.94
N PHE A 378 -14.36 2.03 11.02
CA PHE A 378 -14.72 3.05 10.03
C PHE A 378 -16.21 3.14 9.69
N ASN A 379 -17.08 2.73 10.62
CA ASN A 379 -18.53 2.67 10.42
C ASN A 379 -18.99 1.82 9.23
N LEU A 380 -18.22 0.80 8.86
CA LEU A 380 -18.53 -0.06 7.70
C LEU A 380 -19.50 -1.20 8.04
N GLY A 381 -19.81 -1.40 9.34
CA GLY A 381 -20.72 -2.44 9.78
C GLY A 381 -20.19 -3.87 9.60
N GLU A 382 -18.88 -4.03 9.50
CA GLU A 382 -18.23 -5.30 9.30
C GLU A 382 -17.97 -6.03 10.64
N LYS A 383 -17.82 -7.35 10.58
CA LYS A 383 -17.53 -8.17 11.76
C LYS A 383 -16.14 -7.90 12.33
N TRP A 384 -15.16 -7.67 11.44
CA TRP A 384 -13.77 -7.41 11.76
C TRP A 384 -13.39 -5.99 11.36
N PRO A 385 -12.41 -5.36 12.05
CA PRO A 385 -11.88 -4.09 11.57
C PRO A 385 -11.22 -4.32 10.22
N ARG A 386 -11.48 -3.42 9.26
CA ARG A 386 -10.85 -3.52 7.96
C ARG A 386 -9.35 -3.34 8.11
N GLY A 387 -8.58 -4.35 7.71
CA GLY A 387 -7.15 -4.44 7.99
C GLY A 387 -6.36 -3.30 7.36
N GLN A 388 -6.57 -3.04 6.08
CA GLN A 388 -5.94 -1.93 5.36
C GLN A 388 -6.19 -0.58 6.04
N LEU A 389 -7.45 -0.24 6.33
CA LEU A 389 -7.81 1.05 6.90
C LEU A 389 -7.28 1.20 8.33
N SER A 390 -7.39 0.14 9.14
CA SER A 390 -6.79 0.11 10.48
C SER A 390 -5.28 0.28 10.42
N ALA A 391 -4.60 -0.41 9.51
CA ALA A 391 -3.16 -0.32 9.36
C ALA A 391 -2.69 1.09 9.00
N LEU A 392 -3.36 1.74 8.06
CA LEU A 392 -3.04 3.12 7.67
C LEU A 392 -3.33 4.13 8.80
N ALA A 393 -4.41 3.93 9.58
CA ALA A 393 -4.66 4.75 10.76
C ALA A 393 -3.60 4.50 11.85
N MET A 394 -3.14 3.25 12.01
CA MET A 394 -2.06 2.91 12.95
C MET A 394 -0.71 3.51 12.55
N CYS A 395 -0.47 3.78 11.27
CA CYS A 395 0.71 4.55 10.88
C CYS A 395 0.76 5.90 11.60
N ALA A 396 -0.37 6.60 11.72
CA ALA A 396 -0.44 7.87 12.46
C ALA A 396 -0.20 7.71 13.97
N GLU A 397 -0.63 6.59 14.56
CA GLU A 397 -0.40 6.30 16.00
C GLU A 397 1.09 6.08 16.33
N VAL A 398 1.84 5.51 15.39
CA VAL A 398 3.25 5.15 15.59
C VAL A 398 4.22 6.09 14.87
N CYS A 399 3.75 6.95 13.99
CA CYS A 399 4.56 7.93 13.27
C CYS A 399 4.95 9.08 14.20
N GLU A 400 6.16 9.59 14.02
CA GLU A 400 6.60 10.89 14.50
C GLU A 400 6.90 11.77 13.29
N PRO A 401 7.03 13.08 13.44
CA PRO A 401 7.42 13.95 12.33
C PRO A 401 8.65 13.42 11.59
N GLU A 402 8.60 13.38 10.28
CA GLU A 402 9.67 12.88 9.39
C GLU A 402 10.06 11.40 9.58
N ALA A 403 9.27 10.61 10.33
CA ALA A 403 9.61 9.20 10.60
C ALA A 403 9.46 8.33 9.34
N TRP A 404 8.41 8.58 8.55
CA TRP A 404 8.18 7.87 7.30
C TRP A 404 9.27 8.17 6.26
N GLU A 405 9.63 9.44 6.08
CA GLU A 405 10.76 9.83 5.24
C GLU A 405 12.07 9.21 5.72
N SER A 406 12.33 9.27 7.02
CA SER A 406 13.55 8.75 7.63
C SER A 406 13.71 7.24 7.43
N LEU A 407 12.62 6.47 7.52
CA LEU A 407 12.63 5.02 7.33
C LEU A 407 13.28 4.61 6.00
N PHE A 408 12.99 5.31 4.92
CA PHE A 408 13.50 5.00 3.59
C PHE A 408 14.84 5.67 3.27
N ASN A 409 15.19 6.73 3.99
CA ASN A 409 16.44 7.46 3.75
C ASN A 409 17.60 6.96 4.61
N LYS A 410 17.37 6.17 5.64
CA LYS A 410 18.41 5.62 6.49
C LYS A 410 19.36 4.68 5.71
N PRO A 411 20.65 4.71 6.05
CA PRO A 411 21.54 3.65 5.60
C PRO A 411 21.06 2.29 6.07
N ASN A 412 21.20 1.26 5.25
CA ASN A 412 20.87 -0.09 5.68
C ASN A 412 21.89 -0.62 6.68
N LEU A 413 21.64 -0.44 7.97
CA LEU A 413 22.44 -1.00 9.05
C LEU A 413 21.92 -2.37 9.48
N THR A 414 20.71 -2.76 9.13
CA THR A 414 20.07 -4.00 9.57
C THR A 414 20.71 -5.25 8.98
N LYS A 415 21.33 -5.13 7.81
CA LYS A 415 22.08 -6.22 7.17
C LYS A 415 23.15 -6.81 8.10
N PHE A 416 23.62 -6.07 9.09
CA PHE A 416 24.63 -6.45 10.09
C PHE A 416 24.05 -6.59 11.49
N TYR A 417 22.78 -6.33 11.65
CA TYR A 417 22.10 -6.39 12.93
C TYR A 417 21.31 -7.71 13.00
N SER A 418 21.77 -8.61 13.86
CA SER A 418 20.97 -9.77 14.23
C SER A 418 20.11 -9.37 15.42
N PRO A 419 18.80 -9.18 15.27
CA PRO A 419 17.95 -8.88 16.39
C PRO A 419 17.83 -10.13 17.26
N SER A 420 18.63 -10.26 18.29
CA SER A 420 18.38 -11.27 19.31
C SER A 420 17.42 -10.68 20.33
N ILE A 421 16.24 -11.25 20.42
CA ILE A 421 15.26 -10.98 21.45
C ILE A 421 15.11 -12.15 22.40
N GLU A 422 16.12 -13.04 22.47
CA GLU A 422 16.15 -14.12 23.46
C GLU A 422 15.85 -13.55 24.84
N GLY A 423 14.80 -14.08 25.47
CA GLY A 423 14.37 -13.69 26.81
C GLY A 423 13.47 -12.47 26.89
N VAL A 424 13.04 -11.89 25.76
CA VAL A 424 11.96 -10.90 25.75
C VAL A 424 10.62 -11.62 25.82
N ASP A 425 9.84 -11.34 26.85
CA ASP A 425 8.48 -11.85 26.98
C ASP A 425 7.49 -10.91 26.29
N PHE A 426 6.70 -11.46 25.37
CA PHE A 426 5.64 -10.74 24.64
C PHE A 426 4.26 -11.29 25.04
N PRO A 427 3.83 -11.19 26.29
CA PRO A 427 2.59 -11.82 26.73
C PRO A 427 1.34 -11.29 26.00
N SER A 428 1.39 -10.08 25.46
CA SER A 428 0.32 -9.51 24.67
C SER A 428 0.18 -10.12 23.28
N LEU A 429 1.23 -10.77 22.77
CA LEU A 429 1.24 -11.45 21.48
C LEU A 429 1.20 -12.98 21.61
N SER A 430 1.23 -13.51 22.83
CA SER A 430 1.07 -14.95 23.06
C SER A 430 -0.35 -15.36 22.69
N ILE A 431 -0.48 -15.98 21.54
CA ILE A 431 -1.70 -16.66 21.10
C ILE A 431 -1.63 -18.07 21.69
N GLU A 432 -2.63 -18.46 22.47
CA GLU A 432 -2.80 -19.87 22.78
C GLU A 432 -2.91 -20.65 21.47
N LYS A 433 -1.92 -21.48 21.19
CA LYS A 433 -1.88 -22.37 20.03
C LYS A 433 -2.90 -23.47 20.14
#